data_c477fc88ac8d7113fc0bc5d3e70507f0
#
_entry.id   c477fc88ac8d7113fc0bc5d3e70507f0
#
_cell.length_a   1.000
_cell.length_b   1.000
_cell.length_c   1.000
_cell.angle_alpha   90.00
_cell.angle_beta   90.00
_cell.angle_gamma   90.00
#
_symmetry.space_group_name_H-M   'P 1'
#
loop_
_entity.id
_entity.type
_entity.pdbx_description
1 polymer ?
#
loop_
_entity_poly.entity_id
_entity_poly.type
_entity_poly.pdbx_seq_one_letter_code
_entity_poly.pdbx_strand_id
1 'polypeptide(L)'
;MFELNSKMNDERIDEIGENHVATSAQNPLRADAFDISDEEKINRIQKNVKEILHTLGMDLEDDSLQGTPKRVAKAFVNKLFMGLNPVNMPKASTFENNYNYGEMLVEKNIVVYSTCEHHLLPIIGRAHVSYISNGKIGRASCRERV
;
A
#
# COMPACT_ATOMS: atom_id res chain seq x y z
N MET A 1 -7.73 8.68 21.72
CA MET A 1 -6.74 8.38 22.78
C MET A 1 -6.45 6.90 22.67
N PHE A 2 -5.30 6.51 22.11
CA PHE A 2 -4.92 5.11 22.02
C PHE A 2 -4.24 4.74 23.34
N GLU A 3 -4.93 4.05 24.20
CA GLU A 3 -4.27 3.28 25.23
C GLU A 3 -3.62 2.06 24.59
N LEU A 4 -2.41 2.22 24.11
CA LEU A 4 -1.50 1.10 23.95
C LEU A 4 -1.34 0.48 25.33
N ASN A 5 -1.66 -0.80 25.43
CA ASN A 5 -1.57 -1.59 26.64
C ASN A 5 -0.18 -1.37 27.27
N SER A 6 -0.12 -0.56 28.34
CA SER A 6 1.10 -0.04 28.96
C SER A 6 2.00 -1.09 29.63
N LYS A 7 1.85 -2.38 29.24
CA LYS A 7 2.54 -3.52 29.83
C LYS A 7 3.46 -4.28 28.88
N MET A 8 3.55 -3.90 27.61
CA MET A 8 4.53 -4.48 26.70
C MET A 8 5.74 -3.54 26.60
N ASN A 9 6.93 -4.06 26.87
CA ASN A 9 8.16 -3.30 26.63
C ASN A 9 8.46 -3.25 25.11
N ASP A 10 9.21 -2.24 24.68
CA ASP A 10 9.48 -1.99 23.26
C ASP A 10 10.14 -3.21 22.58
N GLU A 11 11.09 -3.89 23.26
CA GLU A 11 11.74 -5.10 22.74
C GLU A 11 10.77 -6.22 22.40
N ARG A 12 9.72 -6.40 23.19
CA ARG A 12 8.70 -7.43 22.92
C ARG A 12 7.79 -7.04 21.76
N ILE A 13 7.55 -5.75 21.56
CA ILE A 13 6.79 -5.25 20.42
C ILE A 13 7.57 -5.50 19.13
N ASP A 14 8.87 -5.21 19.13
CA ASP A 14 9.75 -5.45 17.99
C ASP A 14 9.85 -6.94 17.66
N GLU A 15 10.05 -7.79 18.66
CA GLU A 15 10.08 -9.26 18.49
C GLU A 15 8.78 -9.81 17.88
N ILE A 16 7.62 -9.33 18.32
CA ILE A 16 6.33 -9.73 17.74
C ILE A 16 6.23 -9.28 16.28
N GLY A 17 6.68 -8.07 15.96
CA GLY A 17 6.70 -7.54 14.60
C GLY A 17 7.61 -8.34 13.67
N GLU A 18 8.82 -8.65 14.11
CA GLU A 18 9.81 -9.40 13.32
C GLU A 18 9.42 -10.87 13.09
N ASN A 19 8.77 -11.49 14.07
CA ASN A 19 8.32 -12.89 13.99
C ASN A 19 6.91 -13.04 13.40
N HIS A 20 6.26 -11.95 12.99
CA HIS A 20 4.94 -12.02 12.39
C HIS A 20 5.00 -12.64 11.00
N VAL A 21 4.44 -13.83 10.88
CA VAL A 21 4.22 -14.47 9.58
C VAL A 21 2.88 -13.98 9.03
N ALA A 22 2.92 -13.11 8.04
CA ALA A 22 1.73 -12.61 7.37
C ALA A 22 0.94 -13.78 6.75
N THR A 23 -0.20 -14.10 7.32
CA THR A 23 -1.09 -15.16 6.85
C THR A 23 -2.37 -14.63 6.23
N SER A 24 -2.61 -13.33 6.33
CA SER A 24 -3.81 -12.66 5.83
C SER A 24 -3.53 -11.89 4.54
N ALA A 25 -4.40 -12.06 3.55
CA ALA A 25 -4.44 -11.21 2.37
C ALA A 25 -5.06 -9.82 2.64
N GLN A 26 -5.55 -9.60 3.87
CA GLN A 26 -6.20 -8.36 4.27
C GLN A 26 -5.28 -7.57 5.20
N ASN A 27 -5.11 -6.29 4.92
CA ASN A 27 -4.42 -5.38 5.83
C ASN A 27 -5.27 -5.17 7.11
N PRO A 28 -4.63 -5.04 8.29
CA PRO A 28 -5.33 -4.80 9.55
C PRO A 28 -5.83 -3.34 9.60
N LEU A 29 -7.04 -3.10 9.12
CA LEU A 29 -7.67 -1.79 9.12
C LEU A 29 -8.59 -1.60 10.32
N ARG A 30 -8.63 -0.40 10.88
CA ARG A 30 -9.64 -0.02 11.87
C ARG A 30 -11.02 0.09 11.22
N ALA A 31 -12.08 -0.12 12.00
CA ALA A 31 -13.45 -0.02 11.52
C ALA A 31 -13.78 1.38 10.96
N ASP A 32 -13.19 2.44 11.51
CA ASP A 32 -13.37 3.85 11.13
C ASP A 32 -12.34 4.36 10.09
N ALA A 33 -11.61 3.47 9.42
CA ALA A 33 -10.49 3.83 8.55
C ALA A 33 -10.86 4.79 7.41
N PHE A 34 -12.14 4.82 7.02
CA PHE A 34 -12.65 5.61 5.90
C PHE A 34 -13.65 6.70 6.29
N ASP A 35 -13.81 6.97 7.59
CA ASP A 35 -14.74 7.98 8.09
C ASP A 35 -14.27 9.41 7.82
N ILE A 36 -12.97 9.61 7.64
CA ILE A 36 -12.38 10.90 7.31
C ILE A 36 -11.98 10.98 5.84
N SER A 37 -12.12 12.18 5.25
CA SER A 37 -11.77 12.44 3.87
C SER A 37 -10.26 12.32 3.61
N ASP A 38 -9.88 12.09 2.36
CA ASP A 38 -8.46 12.07 1.97
C ASP A 38 -7.77 13.41 2.22
N GLU A 39 -8.50 14.52 2.08
CA GLU A 39 -7.97 15.85 2.39
C GLU A 39 -7.64 15.98 3.89
N GLU A 40 -8.51 15.51 4.76
CA GLU A 40 -8.26 15.50 6.20
C GLU A 40 -7.09 14.58 6.57
N LYS A 41 -6.99 13.40 5.94
CA LYS A 41 -5.83 12.52 6.09
C LYS A 41 -4.54 13.21 5.70
N ILE A 42 -4.52 13.89 4.54
CA ILE A 42 -3.37 14.66 4.07
C ILE A 42 -2.98 15.74 5.08
N ASN A 43 -3.94 16.48 5.60
CA ASN A 43 -3.68 17.56 6.56
C ASN A 43 -3.07 17.03 7.88
N ARG A 44 -3.57 15.90 8.39
CA ARG A 44 -3.03 15.27 9.62
C ARG A 44 -1.63 14.70 9.37
N ILE A 45 -1.43 13.99 8.27
CA ILE A 45 -0.13 13.41 7.91
C ILE A 45 0.90 14.53 7.67
N GLN A 46 0.53 15.62 7.01
CA GLN A 46 1.42 16.77 6.78
C GLN A 46 1.97 17.32 8.09
N LYS A 47 1.12 17.48 9.12
CA LYS A 47 1.57 17.95 10.44
C LYS A 47 2.58 16.99 11.05
N ASN A 48 2.29 15.69 11.03
CA ASN A 48 3.18 14.67 11.59
C ASN A 48 4.52 14.58 10.83
N VAL A 49 4.50 14.69 9.50
CA VAL A 49 5.73 14.72 8.68
C VAL A 49 6.56 15.96 9.02
N LYS A 50 5.93 17.12 9.24
CA LYS A 50 6.64 18.31 9.67
C LYS A 50 7.40 18.06 10.97
N GLU A 51 6.76 17.44 11.96
CA GLU A 51 7.39 17.10 13.24
C GLU A 51 8.53 16.08 13.07
N ILE A 52 8.36 15.07 12.21
CA ILE A 52 9.42 14.11 11.91
C ILE A 52 10.66 14.81 11.33
N LEU A 53 10.48 15.66 10.31
CA LEU A 53 11.58 16.37 9.67
C LEU A 53 12.28 17.33 10.64
N HIS A 54 11.53 18.02 11.49
CA HIS A 54 12.07 18.88 12.53
C HIS A 54 12.90 18.08 13.56
N THR A 55 12.38 16.94 14.00
CA THR A 55 13.08 16.03 14.93
C THR A 55 14.39 15.49 14.35
N LEU A 56 14.44 15.29 13.03
CA LEU A 56 15.65 14.89 12.31
C LEU A 56 16.65 16.04 12.12
N GLY A 57 16.33 17.26 12.59
CA GLY A 57 17.19 18.43 12.48
C GLY A 57 17.19 19.10 11.10
N MET A 58 16.17 18.83 10.28
CA MET A 58 16.06 19.44 8.95
C MET A 58 15.50 20.86 9.04
N ASP A 59 16.10 21.80 8.31
CA ASP A 59 15.64 23.19 8.22
C ASP A 59 14.45 23.30 7.25
N LEU A 60 13.26 23.50 7.81
CA LEU A 60 12.03 23.64 7.03
C LEU A 60 11.79 25.07 6.49
N GLU A 61 12.66 26.02 6.82
CA GLU A 61 12.63 27.36 6.23
C GLU A 61 13.40 27.39 4.89
N ASP A 62 14.24 26.37 4.64
CA ASP A 62 14.89 26.18 3.33
C ASP A 62 13.84 25.97 2.23
N ASP A 63 13.99 26.65 1.10
CA ASP A 63 13.03 26.67 -0.01
C ASP A 63 12.81 25.28 -0.62
N SER A 64 13.82 24.42 -0.60
CA SER A 64 13.73 23.02 -1.07
C SER A 64 12.84 22.16 -0.18
N LEU A 65 12.72 22.48 1.11
CA LEU A 65 12.04 21.67 2.12
C LEU A 65 10.66 22.20 2.54
N GLN A 66 10.39 23.48 2.37
CA GLN A 66 9.11 24.10 2.79
C GLN A 66 7.86 23.33 2.34
N GLY A 67 7.84 22.83 1.11
CA GLY A 67 6.71 22.07 0.56
C GLY A 67 6.76 20.56 0.84
N THR A 68 7.84 20.04 1.44
CA THR A 68 8.06 18.59 1.59
C THR A 68 7.02 17.92 2.47
N PRO A 69 6.60 18.45 3.62
CA PRO A 69 5.56 17.82 4.44
C PRO A 69 4.27 17.57 3.66
N LYS A 70 3.83 18.53 2.86
CA LYS A 70 2.61 18.39 2.04
C LYS A 70 2.80 17.41 0.89
N ARG A 71 3.96 17.42 0.23
CA ARG A 71 4.28 16.48 -0.86
C ARG A 71 4.29 15.04 -0.36
N VAL A 72 4.92 14.79 0.79
CA VAL A 72 4.97 13.46 1.42
C VAL A 72 3.56 13.01 1.81
N ALA A 73 2.78 13.87 2.48
CA ALA A 73 1.42 13.54 2.88
C ALA A 73 0.53 13.15 1.69
N LYS A 74 0.60 13.92 0.60
CA LYS A 74 -0.11 13.59 -0.64
C LYS A 74 0.37 12.28 -1.27
N ALA A 75 1.67 12.02 -1.25
CA ALA A 75 2.21 10.77 -1.76
C ALA A 75 1.74 9.57 -0.94
N PHE A 76 1.67 9.69 0.38
CA PHE A 76 1.16 8.64 1.26
C PHE A 76 -0.30 8.30 0.94
N VAL A 77 -1.18 9.28 0.95
CA VAL A 77 -2.62 9.04 0.76
C VAL A 77 -2.93 8.62 -0.69
N ASN A 78 -2.38 9.34 -1.68
CA ASN A 78 -2.83 9.21 -3.06
C ASN A 78 -2.00 8.22 -3.91
N LYS A 79 -0.89 7.68 -3.38
CA LYS A 79 -0.01 6.76 -4.10
C LYS A 79 0.36 5.53 -3.29
N LEU A 80 1.10 5.71 -2.19
CA LEU A 80 1.67 4.58 -1.45
C LEU A 80 0.62 3.73 -0.75
N PHE A 81 -0.39 4.37 -0.17
CA PHE A 81 -1.43 3.71 0.61
C PHE A 81 -2.83 3.79 -0.03
N MET A 82 -2.93 4.22 -1.28
CA MET A 82 -4.22 4.30 -1.97
C MET A 82 -4.94 2.95 -2.07
N GLY A 83 -4.19 1.86 -2.12
CA GLY A 83 -4.71 0.50 -2.18
C GLY A 83 -5.40 0.02 -0.91
N LEU A 84 -5.23 0.72 0.22
CA LEU A 84 -5.97 0.43 1.46
C LEU A 84 -7.47 0.71 1.31
N ASN A 85 -7.85 1.65 0.44
CA ASN A 85 -9.25 1.95 0.19
C ASN A 85 -9.82 1.00 -0.87
N PRO A 86 -10.82 0.15 -0.54
CA PRO A 86 -11.40 -0.82 -1.47
C PRO A 86 -12.01 -0.18 -2.74
N VAL A 87 -12.38 1.11 -2.68
CA VAL A 87 -12.90 1.86 -3.85
C VAL A 87 -11.85 1.95 -4.96
N ASN A 88 -10.57 1.96 -4.60
CA ASN A 88 -9.46 2.03 -5.53
C ASN A 88 -9.04 0.65 -6.08
N MET A 89 -9.71 -0.42 -5.65
CA MET A 89 -9.40 -1.77 -6.13
C MET A 89 -9.60 -1.88 -7.64
N PRO A 90 -8.58 -2.31 -8.39
CA PRO A 90 -8.71 -2.50 -9.83
C PRO A 90 -9.80 -3.53 -10.17
N LYS A 91 -10.65 -3.20 -11.14
CA LYS A 91 -11.65 -4.15 -11.64
C LYS A 91 -11.03 -5.00 -12.74
N ALA A 92 -10.96 -6.30 -12.53
CA ALA A 92 -10.58 -7.23 -13.58
C ALA A 92 -11.62 -7.23 -14.69
N SER A 93 -11.17 -7.13 -15.94
CA SER A 93 -12.02 -7.31 -17.11
C SER A 93 -11.64 -8.60 -17.85
N THR A 94 -12.64 -9.37 -18.19
CA THR A 94 -12.48 -10.64 -18.88
C THR A 94 -13.31 -10.66 -20.17
N PHE A 95 -13.01 -11.58 -21.06
CA PHE A 95 -13.83 -11.91 -22.21
C PHE A 95 -14.02 -13.44 -22.29
N GLU A 96 -15.06 -13.86 -23.00
CA GLU A 96 -15.39 -15.27 -23.16
C GLU A 96 -14.32 -15.97 -24.00
N ASN A 97 -13.92 -17.16 -23.59
CA ASN A 97 -12.97 -18.02 -24.32
C ASN A 97 -13.67 -18.77 -25.44
N ASN A 98 -14.15 -18.06 -26.46
CA ASN A 98 -14.92 -18.64 -27.56
C ASN A 98 -14.10 -19.63 -28.42
N TYR A 99 -12.78 -19.55 -28.35
CA TYR A 99 -11.88 -20.45 -29.09
C TYR A 99 -11.50 -21.69 -28.29
N ASN A 100 -12.06 -21.88 -27.09
CA ASN A 100 -11.72 -23.01 -26.19
C ASN A 100 -10.21 -23.15 -25.96
N TYR A 101 -9.52 -22.02 -25.83
CA TYR A 101 -8.08 -22.02 -25.57
C TYR A 101 -7.82 -22.66 -24.19
N GLY A 102 -7.21 -23.83 -24.20
CA GLY A 102 -6.98 -24.68 -23.02
C GLY A 102 -5.53 -24.74 -22.56
N GLU A 103 -4.64 -23.98 -23.18
CA GLU A 103 -3.24 -23.93 -22.76
C GLU A 103 -3.02 -22.99 -21.60
N MET A 104 -1.89 -23.18 -20.92
CA MET A 104 -1.48 -22.31 -19.83
C MET A 104 -1.08 -20.92 -20.35
N LEU A 105 -1.77 -19.91 -19.88
CA LEU A 105 -1.40 -18.52 -20.08
C LEU A 105 -0.37 -18.13 -19.02
N VAL A 106 0.73 -17.51 -19.44
CA VAL A 106 1.82 -17.11 -18.53
C VAL A 106 2.15 -15.65 -18.76
N GLU A 107 1.97 -14.84 -17.71
CA GLU A 107 2.43 -13.46 -17.64
C GLU A 107 3.68 -13.37 -16.77
N LYS A 108 4.77 -12.83 -17.32
CA LYS A 108 6.06 -12.74 -16.63
C LYS A 108 6.52 -11.31 -16.45
N ASN A 109 7.36 -11.11 -15.45
CA ASN A 109 8.02 -9.83 -15.18
C ASN A 109 7.05 -8.67 -14.88
N ILE A 110 5.90 -8.97 -14.27
CA ILE A 110 4.98 -7.94 -13.77
C ILE A 110 5.69 -7.20 -12.63
N VAL A 111 5.93 -5.91 -12.81
CA VAL A 111 6.56 -5.11 -11.76
C VAL A 111 5.52 -4.88 -10.67
N VAL A 112 5.91 -5.19 -9.43
CA VAL A 112 5.07 -5.01 -8.24
C VAL A 112 5.71 -3.99 -7.34
N TYR A 113 4.92 -3.01 -6.93
CA TYR A 113 5.28 -2.02 -5.92
C TYR A 113 4.40 -2.22 -4.69
N SER A 114 5.03 -2.27 -3.53
CA SER A 114 4.34 -2.36 -2.26
C SER A 114 5.04 -1.50 -1.22
N THR A 115 4.41 -1.32 -0.07
CA THR A 115 5.01 -0.65 1.09
C THR A 115 4.99 -1.64 2.24
N CYS A 116 6.15 -1.86 2.86
CA CYS A 116 6.26 -2.71 4.04
C CYS A 116 5.40 -2.13 5.17
N GLU A 117 4.53 -2.94 5.76
CA GLU A 117 3.67 -2.50 6.87
C GLU A 117 4.43 -2.24 8.17
N HIS A 118 5.60 -2.91 8.36
CA HIS A 118 6.40 -2.77 9.58
C HIS A 118 7.29 -1.52 9.57
N HIS A 119 7.93 -1.22 8.44
CA HIS A 119 8.92 -0.14 8.34
C HIS A 119 8.46 1.03 7.48
N LEU A 120 7.32 0.93 6.80
CA LEU A 120 6.81 1.88 5.79
C LEU A 120 7.78 2.15 4.64
N LEU A 121 8.73 1.25 4.41
CA LEU A 121 9.68 1.33 3.31
C LEU A 121 9.12 0.69 2.03
N PRO A 122 9.49 1.21 0.84
CA PRO A 122 9.04 0.65 -0.41
C PRO A 122 9.65 -0.73 -0.66
N ILE A 123 8.82 -1.64 -1.16
CA ILE A 123 9.21 -2.97 -1.65
C ILE A 123 8.99 -2.95 -3.16
N ILE A 124 10.03 -3.32 -3.93
CA ILE A 124 9.96 -3.43 -5.38
C ILE A 124 10.28 -4.88 -5.74
N GLY A 125 9.37 -5.50 -6.49
CA GLY A 125 9.52 -6.90 -6.87
C GLY A 125 9.04 -7.18 -8.28
N ARG A 126 9.11 -8.45 -8.66
CA ARG A 126 8.55 -8.97 -9.91
C ARG A 126 7.70 -10.19 -9.61
N ALA A 127 6.50 -10.20 -10.16
CA ALA A 127 5.59 -11.34 -10.10
C ALA A 127 5.53 -12.06 -11.45
N HIS A 128 5.24 -13.35 -11.37
CA HIS A 128 4.91 -14.18 -12.51
C HIS A 128 3.58 -14.87 -12.21
N VAL A 129 2.64 -14.76 -13.11
CA VAL A 129 1.30 -15.33 -12.93
C VAL A 129 1.04 -16.30 -14.07
N SER A 130 0.57 -17.48 -13.75
CA SER A 130 0.11 -18.45 -14.75
C SER A 130 -1.27 -18.98 -14.38
N TYR A 131 -2.10 -19.19 -15.40
CA TYR A 131 -3.43 -19.78 -15.20
C TYR A 131 -3.88 -20.53 -16.46
N ILE A 132 -4.77 -21.49 -16.28
CA ILE A 132 -5.50 -22.16 -17.35
C ILE A 132 -6.92 -21.57 -17.36
N SER A 133 -7.36 -21.16 -18.55
CA SER A 133 -8.68 -20.56 -18.71
C SER A 133 -9.80 -21.57 -18.38
N ASN A 134 -10.75 -21.16 -17.56
CA ASN A 134 -11.99 -21.89 -17.33
C ASN A 134 -13.18 -21.04 -17.86
N GLY A 135 -13.31 -20.99 -19.19
CA GLY A 135 -14.39 -20.25 -19.86
C GLY A 135 -14.15 -18.77 -20.06
N LYS A 136 -13.21 -18.14 -19.33
CA LYS A 136 -12.91 -16.70 -19.44
C LYS A 136 -11.42 -16.42 -19.47
N ILE A 137 -11.04 -15.42 -20.24
CA ILE A 137 -9.64 -14.97 -20.38
C ILE A 137 -9.57 -13.51 -19.89
N GLY A 138 -8.55 -13.19 -19.08
CA GLY A 138 -8.25 -11.83 -18.64
C GLY A 138 -7.76 -10.96 -19.77
N ARG A 139 -8.17 -9.70 -19.83
CA ARG A 139 -7.62 -8.74 -20.79
C ARG A 139 -6.20 -8.35 -20.39
N ALA A 140 -5.34 -8.16 -21.40
CA ALA A 140 -3.98 -7.69 -21.18
C ALA A 140 -3.89 -6.35 -20.41
N SER A 141 -4.90 -5.48 -20.55
CA SER A 141 -4.99 -4.24 -19.80
C SER A 141 -5.21 -4.41 -18.28
N CYS A 142 -5.57 -5.61 -17.81
CA CYS A 142 -5.59 -5.92 -16.37
C CYS A 142 -4.18 -5.98 -15.78
N ARG A 143 -3.16 -6.15 -16.62
CA ARG A 143 -1.75 -6.26 -16.28
C ARG A 143 -1.15 -4.95 -15.78
N GLU A 144 -1.63 -3.80 -16.25
CA GLU A 144 -1.06 -2.47 -15.95
C GLU A 144 -1.53 -1.87 -14.62
N ARG A 145 -2.42 -2.56 -13.89
CA ARG A 145 -3.11 -2.02 -12.71
C ARG A 145 -2.84 -2.80 -11.42
N VAL A 146 -1.84 -3.63 -11.41
CA VAL A 146 -1.44 -4.37 -10.21
C VAL A 146 -0.33 -3.64 -9.48
#